data_40bb03d507a6a639929a90bdae65219c
#
_entry.id   40bb03d507a6a639929a90bdae65219c
#
_cell.length_a   1.000
_cell.length_b   1.000
_cell.length_c   1.000
_cell.angle_alpha   90.00
_cell.angle_beta   90.00
_cell.angle_gamma   90.00
#
_symmetry.space_group_name_H-M   'P 1'
#
loop_
_entity.id
_entity.type
_entity.pdbx_description
1 polymer ?
#
loop_
_entity_poly.entity_id
_entity_poly.type
_entity_poly.pdbx_seq_one_letter_code
_entity_poly.pdbx_strand_id
1 'polypeptide(L)'
;MKMSTRAEEVIARLKAQGLTLATAESCTGGLIGAMLTDVPGASAVYKGGVISYVNEIKHCLLGVEQETLDVCTAVSRETAHEMARGARKRCQSDCAVSVTGLAGPDGDGTGRPVGLVYIAIDAPGFSFCRELHLSGSRAEIRRQAAEAVLQMILELM
;
A
#
# COMPACT_ATOMS: atom_id res chain seq x y z
N MET A 1 5.28 -12.72 -27.79
CA MET A 1 4.70 -13.16 -26.51
C MET A 1 4.64 -11.97 -25.55
N LYS A 2 3.46 -11.65 -25.06
CA LYS A 2 3.31 -10.55 -24.09
C LYS A 2 3.78 -11.04 -22.71
N MET A 3 4.68 -10.27 -22.08
CA MET A 3 5.09 -10.57 -20.71
C MET A 3 3.94 -10.19 -19.77
N SER A 4 3.72 -11.01 -18.74
CA SER A 4 2.73 -10.69 -17.71
C SER A 4 3.17 -9.47 -16.90
N THR A 5 2.19 -8.67 -16.48
CA THR A 5 2.46 -7.55 -15.58
C THR A 5 2.61 -8.06 -14.15
N ARG A 6 3.22 -7.24 -13.27
CA ARG A 6 3.29 -7.59 -11.84
C ARG A 6 1.90 -7.79 -11.24
N ALA A 7 0.92 -6.99 -11.65
CA ALA A 7 -0.46 -7.15 -11.18
C ALA A 7 -1.05 -8.50 -11.58
N GLU A 8 -0.84 -8.92 -12.83
CA GLU A 8 -1.26 -10.25 -13.30
C GLU A 8 -0.61 -11.36 -12.48
N GLU A 9 0.68 -11.24 -12.18
CA GLU A 9 1.42 -12.21 -11.38
C GLU A 9 0.92 -12.25 -9.92
N VAL A 10 0.63 -11.10 -9.32
CA VAL A 10 0.08 -11.00 -7.96
C VAL A 10 -1.29 -11.69 -7.89
N ILE A 11 -2.18 -11.37 -8.82
CA ILE A 11 -3.52 -11.98 -8.85
C ILE A 11 -3.41 -13.50 -9.02
N ALA A 12 -2.59 -13.97 -9.95
CA ALA A 12 -2.40 -15.39 -10.18
C ALA A 12 -1.82 -16.11 -8.95
N ARG A 13 -0.82 -15.47 -8.31
CA ARG A 13 -0.14 -16.02 -7.12
C ARG A 13 -1.10 -16.18 -5.95
N LEU A 14 -1.83 -15.13 -5.62
CA LEU A 14 -2.74 -15.15 -4.48
C LEU A 14 -3.97 -16.02 -4.73
N LYS A 15 -4.44 -16.07 -5.98
CA LYS A 15 -5.52 -16.98 -6.38
C LYS A 15 -5.11 -18.44 -6.19
N ALA A 16 -3.90 -18.81 -6.58
CA ALA A 16 -3.39 -20.17 -6.41
C ALA A 16 -3.27 -20.55 -4.94
N GLN A 17 -3.01 -19.58 -4.05
CA GLN A 17 -2.91 -19.82 -2.61
C GLN A 17 -4.28 -19.72 -1.89
N GLY A 18 -5.34 -19.33 -2.60
CA GLY A 18 -6.64 -19.14 -2.00
C GLY A 18 -6.73 -17.93 -1.06
N LEU A 19 -5.87 -16.92 -1.28
CA LEU A 19 -5.78 -15.74 -0.41
C LEU A 19 -6.41 -14.51 -1.05
N THR A 20 -7.08 -13.71 -0.22
CA THR A 20 -7.67 -12.42 -0.61
C THR A 20 -6.79 -11.26 -0.14
N LEU A 21 -6.90 -10.14 -0.85
CA LEU A 21 -6.06 -8.96 -0.66
C LEU A 21 -6.90 -7.71 -0.54
N ALA A 22 -6.48 -6.79 0.34
CA ALA A 22 -7.00 -5.43 0.42
C ALA A 22 -5.85 -4.43 0.34
N THR A 23 -6.16 -3.17 0.03
CA THR A 23 -5.16 -2.10 -0.05
C THR A 23 -5.53 -0.93 0.86
N ALA A 24 -4.50 -0.27 1.39
CA ALA A 24 -4.62 1.01 2.08
C ALA A 24 -3.67 1.99 1.39
N GLU A 25 -4.22 2.96 0.70
CA GLU A 25 -3.44 3.85 -0.15
C GLU A 25 -3.50 5.29 0.34
N SER A 26 -2.34 5.94 0.43
CA SER A 26 -2.24 7.36 0.69
C SER A 26 -1.72 8.08 -0.56
N CYS A 27 -0.42 8.22 -0.73
CA CYS A 27 0.15 8.97 -1.86
C CYS A 27 -0.16 8.40 -3.25
N THR A 28 -0.52 7.14 -3.35
CA THR A 28 -0.90 6.50 -4.62
C THR A 28 -2.35 6.76 -5.03
N GLY A 29 -3.21 7.15 -4.08
CA GLY A 29 -4.58 7.61 -4.37
C GLY A 29 -5.50 6.63 -5.07
N GLY A 30 -5.26 5.32 -4.95
CA GLY A 30 -6.04 4.28 -5.61
C GLY A 30 -5.33 3.60 -6.78
N LEU A 31 -4.10 4.00 -7.09
CA LEU A 31 -3.35 3.45 -8.22
C LEU A 31 -3.09 1.95 -8.08
N ILE A 32 -2.81 1.45 -6.88
CA ILE A 32 -2.58 0.02 -6.67
C ILE A 32 -3.87 -0.76 -6.96
N GLY A 33 -5.00 -0.31 -6.44
CA GLY A 33 -6.30 -0.89 -6.72
C GLY A 33 -6.63 -0.88 -8.21
N ALA A 34 -6.33 0.23 -8.88
CA ALA A 34 -6.53 0.36 -10.33
C ALA A 34 -5.69 -0.66 -11.11
N MET A 35 -4.42 -0.81 -10.74
CA MET A 35 -3.52 -1.79 -11.39
C MET A 35 -4.00 -3.22 -11.20
N LEU A 36 -4.47 -3.56 -10.00
CA LEU A 36 -5.00 -4.89 -9.72
C LEU A 36 -6.30 -5.16 -10.48
N THR A 37 -7.17 -4.17 -10.55
CA THR A 37 -8.48 -4.32 -11.23
C THR A 37 -8.38 -4.27 -12.77
N ASP A 38 -7.25 -3.88 -13.32
CA ASP A 38 -6.96 -4.05 -14.75
C ASP A 38 -6.84 -5.53 -15.14
N VAL A 39 -6.66 -6.42 -14.16
CA VAL A 39 -6.50 -7.86 -14.41
C VAL A 39 -7.87 -8.53 -14.43
N PRO A 40 -8.26 -9.17 -15.56
CA PRO A 40 -9.49 -9.96 -15.58
C PRO A 40 -9.48 -11.05 -14.49
N GLY A 41 -10.58 -11.17 -13.76
CA GLY A 41 -10.67 -12.14 -12.66
C GLY A 41 -10.10 -11.66 -11.33
N ALA A 42 -9.69 -10.39 -11.22
CA ALA A 42 -9.14 -9.82 -10.01
C ALA A 42 -10.09 -9.96 -8.79
N SER A 43 -11.41 -10.00 -9.01
CA SER A 43 -12.40 -10.11 -7.94
C SER A 43 -12.30 -11.41 -7.13
N ALA A 44 -11.63 -12.42 -7.64
CA ALA A 44 -11.36 -13.65 -6.89
C ALA A 44 -10.32 -13.43 -5.77
N VAL A 45 -9.54 -12.37 -5.86
CA VAL A 45 -8.43 -12.05 -4.95
C VAL A 45 -8.64 -10.70 -4.27
N TYR A 46 -8.82 -9.65 -5.06
CA TYR A 46 -8.88 -8.27 -4.56
C TYR A 46 -10.28 -7.93 -4.05
N LYS A 47 -10.40 -7.70 -2.74
CA LYS A 47 -11.68 -7.38 -2.10
C LYS A 47 -12.03 -5.90 -2.15
N GLY A 48 -11.02 -5.05 -2.18
CA GLY A 48 -11.21 -3.61 -2.14
C GLY A 48 -10.11 -2.92 -1.37
N GLY A 49 -10.28 -1.64 -1.14
CA GLY A 49 -9.28 -0.86 -0.43
C GLY A 49 -9.82 0.43 0.14
N VAL A 50 -9.00 1.09 0.93
CA VAL A 50 -9.29 2.39 1.53
C VAL A 50 -8.27 3.39 1.01
N ILE A 51 -8.75 4.46 0.39
CA ILE A 51 -7.92 5.61 0.04
C ILE A 51 -7.95 6.55 1.24
N SER A 52 -6.84 6.60 1.95
CA SER A 52 -6.69 7.34 3.22
C SER A 52 -5.67 8.47 3.05
N TYR A 53 -6.05 9.49 2.29
CA TYR A 53 -5.11 10.51 1.84
C TYR A 53 -4.65 11.43 2.99
N VAL A 54 -5.57 11.84 3.85
CA VAL A 54 -5.27 12.71 5.00
C VAL A 54 -5.28 11.91 6.31
N ASN A 55 -4.67 12.46 7.36
CA ASN A 55 -4.54 11.78 8.65
C ASN A 55 -5.88 11.43 9.28
N GLU A 56 -6.86 12.32 9.16
CA GLU A 56 -8.21 12.07 9.67
C GLU A 56 -8.81 10.76 9.12
N ILE A 57 -8.63 10.52 7.83
CA ILE A 57 -9.15 9.31 7.19
C ILE A 57 -8.32 8.08 7.56
N LYS A 58 -7.01 8.23 7.72
CA LYS A 58 -6.16 7.14 8.24
C LYS A 58 -6.65 6.68 9.61
N HIS A 59 -6.99 7.63 10.46
CA HIS A 59 -7.52 7.36 11.80
C HIS A 59 -8.94 6.77 11.75
N CYS A 60 -9.87 7.46 11.10
CA CYS A 60 -11.29 7.10 11.11
C CYS A 60 -11.58 5.78 10.38
N LEU A 61 -11.00 5.55 9.22
CA LEU A 61 -11.31 4.37 8.41
C LEU A 61 -10.35 3.19 8.63
N LEU A 62 -9.10 3.45 8.87
CA LEU A 62 -8.09 2.40 9.04
C LEU A 62 -7.73 2.11 10.50
N GLY A 63 -8.17 2.95 11.42
CA GLY A 63 -7.87 2.78 12.83
C GLY A 63 -6.40 3.07 13.18
N VAL A 64 -5.72 3.86 12.36
CA VAL A 64 -4.38 4.34 12.73
C VAL A 64 -4.51 5.18 14.00
N GLU A 65 -3.69 4.86 15.01
CA GLU A 65 -3.76 5.53 16.29
C GLU A 65 -3.39 7.01 16.14
N GLN A 66 -4.15 7.88 16.80
CA GLN A 66 -3.86 9.31 16.77
C GLN A 66 -2.46 9.61 17.30
N GLU A 67 -2.04 8.90 18.34
CA GLU A 67 -0.69 9.04 18.89
C GLU A 67 0.39 8.68 17.87
N THR A 68 0.17 7.64 17.07
CA THR A 68 1.09 7.26 15.99
C THR A 68 1.24 8.39 14.97
N LEU A 69 0.12 8.99 14.57
CA LEU A 69 0.12 10.12 13.64
C LEU A 69 0.80 11.36 14.25
N ASP A 70 0.58 11.61 15.52
CA ASP A 70 1.15 12.78 16.22
C ASP A 70 2.66 12.65 16.45
N VAL A 71 3.12 11.47 16.81
CA VAL A 71 4.53 11.20 17.18
C VAL A 71 5.36 10.74 15.99
N CYS A 72 4.89 9.77 15.24
CA CYS A 72 5.62 9.15 14.13
C CYS A 72 5.33 9.81 12.78
N THR A 73 4.26 10.56 12.69
CA THR A 73 3.68 11.20 11.49
C THR A 73 3.08 10.21 10.49
N ALA A 74 2.44 10.76 9.45
CA ALA A 74 1.81 9.96 8.39
C ALA A 74 2.83 9.13 7.59
N VAL A 75 4.05 9.65 7.43
CA VAL A 75 5.10 9.00 6.64
C VAL A 75 6.08 8.33 7.60
N SER A 76 5.72 7.13 8.01
CA SER A 76 6.50 6.35 8.98
C SER A 76 6.20 4.86 8.84
N ARG A 77 7.11 4.06 9.36
CA ARG A 77 6.97 2.61 9.42
C ARG A 77 5.75 2.20 10.25
N GLU A 78 5.56 2.86 11.36
CA GLU A 78 4.45 2.60 12.30
C GLU A 78 3.11 2.86 11.62
N THR A 79 2.96 4.00 10.96
CA THR A 79 1.73 4.33 10.22
C THR A 79 1.46 3.33 9.09
N ALA A 80 2.49 2.94 8.34
CA ALA A 80 2.33 1.96 7.26
C ALA A 80 1.83 0.61 7.79
N HIS A 81 2.37 0.12 8.91
CA HIS A 81 1.92 -1.12 9.53
C HIS A 81 0.45 -1.03 9.99
N GLU A 82 0.09 0.06 10.66
CA GLU A 82 -1.27 0.24 11.16
C GLU A 82 -2.28 0.39 10.02
N MET A 83 -1.88 1.06 8.92
CA MET A 83 -2.71 1.16 7.72
C MET A 83 -2.99 -0.22 7.11
N ALA A 84 -1.97 -1.05 6.93
CA ALA A 84 -2.14 -2.39 6.36
C ALA A 84 -3.04 -3.25 7.25
N ARG A 85 -2.80 -3.24 8.56
CA ARG A 85 -3.61 -3.97 9.53
C ARG A 85 -5.07 -3.50 9.49
N GLY A 86 -5.28 -2.19 9.43
CA GLY A 86 -6.62 -1.60 9.35
C GLY A 86 -7.39 -2.01 8.11
N ALA A 87 -6.72 -2.00 6.95
CA ALA A 87 -7.35 -2.42 5.68
C ALA A 87 -7.72 -3.91 5.72
N ARG A 88 -6.82 -4.76 6.22
CA ARG A 88 -7.07 -6.20 6.37
C ARG A 88 -8.32 -6.46 7.22
N LYS A 89 -8.41 -5.75 8.34
CA LYS A 89 -9.55 -5.86 9.26
C LYS A 89 -10.85 -5.35 8.66
N ARG A 90 -10.81 -4.17 8.06
CA ARG A 90 -12.01 -3.53 7.48
C ARG A 90 -12.56 -4.30 6.29
N CYS A 91 -11.70 -4.79 5.43
CA CYS A 91 -12.10 -5.54 4.24
C CYS A 91 -12.27 -7.04 4.51
N GLN A 92 -11.91 -7.51 5.70
CA GLN A 92 -11.94 -8.93 6.05
C GLN A 92 -11.20 -9.78 5.01
N SER A 93 -10.02 -9.31 4.62
CA SER A 93 -9.13 -10.00 3.69
C SER A 93 -8.09 -10.83 4.43
N ASP A 94 -7.50 -11.80 3.75
CA ASP A 94 -6.41 -12.62 4.32
C ASP A 94 -5.13 -11.80 4.45
N CYS A 95 -4.88 -10.94 3.47
CA CYS A 95 -3.71 -10.06 3.43
C CYS A 95 -4.15 -8.63 3.14
N ALA A 96 -3.31 -7.67 3.53
CA ALA A 96 -3.47 -6.28 3.09
C ALA A 96 -2.10 -5.63 2.91
N VAL A 97 -2.03 -4.70 2.00
CA VAL A 97 -0.84 -3.87 1.78
C VAL A 97 -1.16 -2.41 1.98
N SER A 98 -0.16 -1.63 2.35
CA SER A 98 -0.31 -0.20 2.53
C SER A 98 0.84 0.57 1.88
N VAL A 99 0.59 1.85 1.59
CA VAL A 99 1.59 2.77 1.10
C VAL A 99 1.31 4.16 1.66
N THR A 100 2.35 4.77 2.21
CA THR A 100 2.30 6.16 2.71
C THR A 100 3.64 6.82 2.42
N GLY A 101 3.65 8.04 1.89
CA GLY A 101 4.89 8.68 1.50
C GLY A 101 4.72 10.08 0.95
N LEU A 102 5.87 10.67 0.58
CA LEU A 102 5.98 12.01 0.05
C LEU A 102 6.24 11.97 -1.46
N ALA A 103 5.20 12.21 -2.25
CA ALA A 103 5.30 12.18 -3.71
C ALA A 103 5.92 13.46 -4.29
N GLY A 104 5.95 14.55 -3.54
CA GLY A 104 6.48 15.83 -3.97
C GLY A 104 5.52 16.64 -4.86
N PRO A 105 5.97 17.78 -5.42
CA PRO A 105 7.33 18.34 -5.33
C PRO A 105 7.69 18.93 -3.96
N ASP A 106 6.69 19.28 -3.15
CA ASP A 106 6.90 19.86 -1.82
C ASP A 106 6.91 18.77 -0.75
N GLY A 107 7.65 19.00 0.34
CA GLY A 107 7.62 18.16 1.52
C GLY A 107 6.37 18.42 2.37
N ASP A 108 6.27 17.72 3.50
CA ASP A 108 5.15 17.81 4.43
C ASP A 108 5.44 18.67 5.68
N GLY A 109 6.56 19.39 5.70
CA GLY A 109 6.97 20.21 6.84
C GLY A 109 7.71 19.46 7.95
N THR A 110 7.89 18.15 7.81
CA THR A 110 8.58 17.31 8.82
C THR A 110 10.10 17.29 8.65
N GLY A 111 10.63 17.82 7.54
CA GLY A 111 12.04 17.70 7.18
C GLY A 111 12.40 16.39 6.49
N ARG A 112 11.46 15.46 6.34
CA ARG A 112 11.66 14.22 5.59
C ARG A 112 11.76 14.52 4.09
N PRO A 113 12.62 13.77 3.36
CA PRO A 113 12.83 14.06 1.93
C PRO A 113 11.65 13.62 1.07
N VAL A 114 11.40 14.37 -0.01
CA VAL A 114 10.49 13.94 -1.07
C VAL A 114 11.01 12.62 -1.66
N GLY A 115 10.12 11.68 -1.90
CA GLY A 115 10.47 10.34 -2.38
C GLY A 115 10.60 9.31 -1.28
N LEU A 116 10.58 9.74 -0.01
CA LEU A 116 10.51 8.80 1.11
C LEU A 116 9.11 8.17 1.15
N VAL A 117 9.06 6.86 1.03
CA VAL A 117 7.81 6.08 1.01
C VAL A 117 7.98 4.84 1.87
N TYR A 118 6.98 4.55 2.69
CA TYR A 118 6.90 3.29 3.42
C TYR A 118 5.80 2.43 2.83
N ILE A 119 6.13 1.16 2.57
CA ILE A 119 5.16 0.17 2.12
C ILE A 119 5.14 -0.98 3.14
N ALA A 120 3.96 -1.52 3.41
CA ALA A 120 3.82 -2.59 4.38
C ALA A 120 2.86 -3.67 3.88
N ILE A 121 3.02 -4.85 4.43
CA ILE A 121 2.10 -5.97 4.25
C ILE A 121 1.73 -6.55 5.61
N ASP A 122 0.46 -6.86 5.79
CA ASP A 122 -0.05 -7.60 6.93
C ASP A 122 -0.71 -8.88 6.40
N ALA A 123 -0.20 -10.03 6.80
CA ALA A 123 -0.57 -11.32 6.25
C ALA A 123 -0.67 -12.37 7.37
N PRO A 124 -1.26 -13.57 7.10
CA PRO A 124 -1.30 -14.62 8.10
C PRO A 124 0.11 -14.99 8.58
N GLY A 125 0.36 -14.78 9.85
CA GLY A 125 1.62 -15.17 10.50
C GLY A 125 2.77 -14.19 10.39
N PHE A 126 2.65 -13.11 9.61
CA PHE A 126 3.71 -12.10 9.54
C PHE A 126 3.21 -10.72 9.15
N SER A 127 4.00 -9.72 9.48
CA SER A 127 3.87 -8.37 8.92
C SER A 127 5.26 -7.83 8.60
N PHE A 128 5.35 -7.00 7.57
CA PHE A 128 6.63 -6.51 7.08
C PHE A 128 6.47 -5.09 6.53
N CYS A 129 7.49 -4.26 6.72
CA CYS A 129 7.52 -2.91 6.18
C CYS A 129 8.87 -2.65 5.51
N ARG A 130 8.83 -1.94 4.40
CA ARG A 130 10.02 -1.53 3.65
C ARG A 130 10.04 -0.01 3.51
N GLU A 131 11.19 0.58 3.76
CA GLU A 131 11.45 2.00 3.51
C GLU A 131 12.02 2.15 2.11
N LEU A 132 11.43 3.04 1.32
CA LEU A 132 11.86 3.32 -0.05
C LEU A 132 12.33 4.77 -0.17
N HIS A 133 13.36 4.98 -0.97
CA HIS A 133 13.86 6.31 -1.34
C HIS A 133 13.74 6.45 -2.85
N LEU A 134 12.62 7.03 -3.29
CA LEU A 134 12.27 7.14 -4.70
C LEU A 134 12.64 8.52 -5.23
N SER A 135 12.81 8.62 -6.55
CA SER A 135 13.17 9.87 -7.20
C SER A 135 12.40 10.06 -8.50
N GLY A 136 12.31 11.31 -8.93
CA GLY A 136 11.59 11.69 -10.14
C GLY A 136 10.45 12.64 -9.85
N SER A 137 9.57 12.80 -10.84
CA SER A 137 8.37 13.63 -10.71
C SER A 137 7.37 12.99 -9.74
N ARG A 138 6.37 13.77 -9.35
CA ARG A 138 5.25 13.29 -8.53
C ARG A 138 4.60 12.04 -9.14
N ALA A 139 4.34 12.06 -10.44
CA ALA A 139 3.73 10.91 -11.13
C ALA A 139 4.66 9.69 -11.12
N GLU A 140 5.95 9.89 -11.31
CA GLU A 140 6.94 8.82 -11.31
C GLU A 140 7.09 8.19 -9.91
N ILE A 141 7.14 9.00 -8.86
CA ILE A 141 7.23 8.51 -7.48
C ILE A 141 5.99 7.67 -7.12
N ARG A 142 4.80 8.15 -7.46
CA ARG A 142 3.55 7.43 -7.23
C ARG A 142 3.52 6.08 -7.94
N ARG A 143 3.95 6.05 -9.20
CA ARG A 143 4.02 4.81 -9.99
C ARG A 143 5.04 3.84 -9.42
N GLN A 144 6.23 4.32 -9.11
CA GLN A 144 7.29 3.50 -8.50
C GLN A 144 6.83 2.91 -7.16
N ALA A 145 6.12 3.68 -6.34
CA ALA A 145 5.60 3.21 -5.07
C ALA A 145 4.58 2.07 -5.27
N ALA A 146 3.66 2.23 -6.21
CA ALA A 146 2.68 1.19 -6.52
C ALA A 146 3.34 -0.08 -7.04
N GLU A 147 4.29 0.04 -7.96
CA GLU A 147 5.05 -1.09 -8.49
C GLU A 147 5.85 -1.80 -7.38
N ALA A 148 6.43 -1.04 -6.46
CA ALA A 148 7.17 -1.61 -5.33
C ALA A 148 6.27 -2.43 -4.39
N VAL A 149 5.02 -2.01 -4.20
CA VAL A 149 4.04 -2.77 -3.41
C VAL A 149 3.75 -4.12 -4.07
N LEU A 150 3.49 -4.11 -5.38
CA LEU A 150 3.25 -5.36 -6.12
C LEU A 150 4.46 -6.28 -6.07
N GLN A 151 5.66 -5.73 -6.24
CA GLN A 151 6.89 -6.50 -6.15
C GLN A 151 7.09 -7.09 -4.76
N MET A 152 6.80 -6.35 -3.70
CA MET A 152 6.87 -6.84 -2.31
C MET A 152 5.96 -8.05 -2.10
N ILE A 153 4.73 -8.01 -2.63
CA ILE A 153 3.82 -9.15 -2.55
C ILE A 153 4.43 -10.39 -3.22
N LEU A 154 5.00 -10.22 -4.41
CA LEU A 154 5.62 -11.33 -5.14
C LEU A 154 6.84 -11.92 -4.43
N GLU A 155 7.59 -11.09 -3.70
CA GLU A 155 8.75 -11.54 -2.94
C GLU A 155 8.37 -12.30 -1.65
N LEU A 156 7.26 -11.92 -1.01
CA LEU A 156 6.91 -12.38 0.33
C LEU A 156 5.78 -13.42 0.35
N MET A 157 5.00 -13.51 -0.70
CA MET A 157 3.86 -14.43 -0.81
C MET A 157 4.13 -15.50 -1.85
#